data_00779f0ca385e59e0b07a02edbcd572f
#
_entry.id   00779f0ca385e59e0b07a02edbcd572f
#
_cell.length_a   1.000
_cell.length_b   1.000
_cell.length_c   1.000
_cell.angle_alpha   90.00
_cell.angle_beta   90.00
_cell.angle_gamma   90.00
#
_symmetry.space_group_name_H-M   'P 1'
#
loop_
_entity.id
_entity.type
_entity.pdbx_description
1 polymer ?
#
loop_
_entity_poly.entity_id
_entity_poly.type
_entity_poly.pdbx_seq_one_letter_code
_entity_poly.pdbx_strand_id
1 'polypeptide(L)'
;MERGILVVSFGTTYQETREKNIDHMVALVREQYPHDLVEEAYSSSTVRKVLRERDGIAKDDVRQALCRMRDAGVRRVIVFPTHIIDGIENHRMKQEVTDCAPWFEDVRIADALLKTPEDYQRTAEALWKSVAAEAGSSPVIFMGHGSEHAADESYERLECVLAQVTENDVYVATVEGSVTSDDVIGRMKVSRHKSGRVLVAPFMMVAGDHANHDMAGEKDSFAAALREAGYEPVCLLKGIGEYEPVRECYFRHLRHCIGTLYGIGVGPGDPELVTVKALRCMEESDLIVLPAADPAGCHAYQIARKAYPGIEKKELVCMPFPMTKEEEKLRRAHEEIFARIASYLTEGKIVAFLTIGDPSVYFTYGYIH
;
A
#
# COMPACT_ATOMS: atom_id res chain seq x y z
N MET A 1 -25.74 -5.80 1.51
CA MET A 1 -24.45 -5.43 2.16
C MET A 1 -24.20 -3.97 1.88
N GLU A 2 -23.75 -3.15 2.86
CA GLU A 2 -23.67 -1.71 2.64
C GLU A 2 -22.43 -1.31 1.83
N ARG A 3 -21.28 -1.93 2.13
CA ARG A 3 -20.02 -1.63 1.44
C ARG A 3 -19.37 -2.89 0.86
N GLY A 4 -18.65 -2.71 -0.24
CA GLY A 4 -17.83 -3.75 -0.83
C GLY A 4 -16.46 -3.22 -1.27
N ILE A 5 -15.47 -4.09 -1.28
CA ILE A 5 -14.10 -3.79 -1.71
C ILE A 5 -13.79 -4.67 -2.93
N LEU A 6 -13.44 -4.04 -4.05
CA LEU A 6 -13.02 -4.71 -5.26
C LEU A 6 -11.50 -4.61 -5.39
N VAL A 7 -10.80 -5.72 -5.19
CA VAL A 7 -9.35 -5.80 -5.42
C VAL A 7 -9.10 -6.02 -6.91
N VAL A 8 -8.40 -5.09 -7.56
CA VAL A 8 -8.12 -5.16 -9.00
C VAL A 8 -6.63 -5.36 -9.23
N SER A 9 -6.28 -6.46 -9.88
CA SER A 9 -4.90 -6.78 -10.25
C SER A 9 -4.79 -6.94 -11.76
N PHE A 10 -3.58 -6.74 -12.32
CA PHE A 10 -3.32 -7.11 -13.71
C PHE A 10 -3.59 -8.60 -13.93
N GLY A 11 -3.19 -9.41 -12.96
CA GLY A 11 -3.32 -10.86 -13.00
C GLY A 11 -2.02 -11.57 -13.38
N THR A 12 -1.99 -12.89 -13.21
CA THR A 12 -0.91 -13.76 -13.67
C THR A 12 -1.46 -15.15 -14.01
N THR A 13 -0.81 -15.82 -14.96
CA THR A 13 -1.11 -17.20 -15.32
C THR A 13 -0.30 -18.24 -14.54
N TYR A 14 0.61 -17.80 -13.68
CA TYR A 14 1.47 -18.65 -12.85
C TYR A 14 0.80 -18.86 -11.50
N GLN A 15 0.40 -20.08 -11.20
CA GLN A 15 -0.38 -20.40 -10.00
C GLN A 15 0.35 -20.05 -8.70
N GLU A 16 1.59 -20.48 -8.54
CA GLU A 16 2.34 -20.28 -7.30
C GLU A 16 2.50 -18.79 -6.95
N THR A 17 2.91 -17.97 -7.92
CA THR A 17 3.07 -16.54 -7.69
C THR A 17 1.73 -15.82 -7.52
N ARG A 18 0.65 -16.31 -8.17
CA ARG A 18 -0.70 -15.80 -7.93
C ARG A 18 -1.11 -15.98 -6.48
N GLU A 19 -0.97 -17.21 -5.97
CA GLU A 19 -1.35 -17.55 -4.58
C GLU A 19 -0.56 -16.75 -3.55
N LYS A 20 0.76 -16.58 -3.76
CA LYS A 20 1.64 -15.85 -2.84
C LYS A 20 1.44 -14.34 -2.85
N ASN A 21 0.94 -13.77 -3.93
CA ASN A 21 0.83 -12.33 -4.11
C ASN A 21 -0.64 -11.87 -4.16
N ILE A 22 -1.36 -12.21 -5.24
CA ILE A 22 -2.71 -11.68 -5.49
C ILE A 22 -3.73 -12.31 -4.54
N ASP A 23 -3.78 -13.64 -4.49
CA ASP A 23 -4.77 -14.34 -3.65
C ASP A 23 -4.50 -14.04 -2.16
N HIS A 24 -3.21 -13.92 -1.77
CA HIS A 24 -2.82 -13.50 -0.43
C HIS A 24 -3.25 -12.07 -0.11
N MET A 25 -3.08 -11.11 -1.04
CA MET A 25 -3.56 -9.73 -0.87
C MET A 25 -5.08 -9.70 -0.66
N VAL A 26 -5.84 -10.45 -1.47
CA VAL A 26 -7.30 -10.56 -1.34
C VAL A 26 -7.68 -11.16 0.01
N ALA A 27 -6.97 -12.19 0.47
CA ALA A 27 -7.20 -12.81 1.78
C ALA A 27 -6.98 -11.81 2.93
N LEU A 28 -5.90 -11.02 2.88
CA LEU A 28 -5.63 -9.99 3.87
C LEU A 28 -6.70 -8.88 3.89
N VAL A 29 -7.23 -8.50 2.72
CA VAL A 29 -8.36 -7.55 2.66
C VAL A 29 -9.59 -8.15 3.33
N ARG A 30 -9.92 -9.42 3.08
CA ARG A 30 -11.03 -10.12 3.73
C ARG A 30 -10.87 -10.21 5.25
N GLU A 31 -9.65 -10.44 5.71
CA GLU A 31 -9.33 -10.50 7.14
C GLU A 31 -9.48 -9.14 7.83
N GLN A 32 -8.98 -8.07 7.20
CA GLN A 32 -9.03 -6.71 7.76
C GLN A 32 -10.43 -6.10 7.70
N TYR A 33 -11.25 -6.49 6.72
CA TYR A 33 -12.59 -5.95 6.48
C TYR A 33 -13.67 -7.05 6.44
N PRO A 34 -13.89 -7.78 7.56
CA PRO A 34 -14.74 -8.98 7.61
C PRO A 34 -16.24 -8.69 7.40
N HIS A 35 -16.65 -7.43 7.46
CA HIS A 35 -18.03 -7.01 7.26
C HIS A 35 -18.33 -6.52 5.83
N ASP A 36 -17.31 -6.42 5.00
CA ASP A 36 -17.41 -5.98 3.61
C ASP A 36 -17.49 -7.18 2.65
N LEU A 37 -18.19 -7.01 1.52
CA LEU A 37 -18.09 -7.96 0.42
C LEU A 37 -16.77 -7.71 -0.34
N VAL A 38 -15.84 -8.66 -0.27
CA VAL A 38 -14.56 -8.55 -0.98
C VAL A 38 -14.56 -9.43 -2.22
N GLU A 39 -14.52 -8.77 -3.38
CA GLU A 39 -14.42 -9.38 -4.70
C GLU A 39 -13.05 -9.09 -5.33
N GLU A 40 -12.69 -9.88 -6.35
CA GLU A 40 -11.49 -9.67 -7.13
C GLU A 40 -11.78 -9.53 -8.62
N ALA A 41 -10.96 -8.77 -9.33
CA ALA A 41 -11.01 -8.68 -10.79
C ALA A 41 -9.60 -8.62 -11.37
N TYR A 42 -9.45 -9.10 -12.62
CA TYR A 42 -8.22 -9.00 -13.38
C TYR A 42 -8.41 -8.05 -14.56
N SER A 43 -7.54 -7.03 -14.68
CA SER A 43 -7.60 -6.07 -15.79
C SER A 43 -7.13 -6.70 -17.10
N SER A 44 -6.12 -7.59 -17.09
CA SER A 44 -5.59 -8.20 -18.29
C SER A 44 -6.56 -9.23 -18.92
N SER A 45 -7.09 -8.92 -20.11
CA SER A 45 -7.92 -9.83 -20.88
C SER A 45 -7.15 -11.08 -21.34
N THR A 46 -5.86 -10.92 -21.66
CA THR A 46 -4.98 -12.02 -22.07
C THR A 46 -4.80 -13.03 -20.94
N VAL A 47 -4.50 -12.55 -19.73
CA VAL A 47 -4.35 -13.41 -18.54
C VAL A 47 -5.65 -14.16 -18.27
N ARG A 48 -6.81 -13.46 -18.27
CA ARG A 48 -8.12 -14.10 -18.05
C ARG A 48 -8.43 -15.16 -19.11
N LYS A 49 -8.08 -14.89 -20.38
CA LYS A 49 -8.27 -15.85 -21.47
C LYS A 49 -7.44 -17.11 -21.24
N VAL A 50 -6.14 -16.96 -20.98
CA VAL A 50 -5.22 -18.09 -20.76
C VAL A 50 -5.65 -18.93 -19.56
N LEU A 51 -6.00 -18.31 -18.43
CA LEU A 51 -6.48 -19.03 -17.23
C LEU A 51 -7.73 -19.84 -17.54
N ARG A 52 -8.66 -19.29 -18.32
CA ARG A 52 -9.89 -20.00 -18.70
C ARG A 52 -9.63 -21.17 -19.63
N GLU A 53 -8.81 -20.96 -20.65
CA GLU A 53 -8.57 -21.97 -21.71
C GLU A 53 -7.63 -23.08 -21.24
N ARG A 54 -6.56 -22.73 -20.50
CA ARG A 54 -5.54 -23.69 -20.04
C ARG A 54 -5.92 -24.39 -18.73
N ASP A 55 -6.46 -23.62 -17.76
CA ASP A 55 -6.60 -24.09 -16.36
C ASP A 55 -8.07 -24.26 -15.95
N GLY A 56 -9.03 -23.85 -16.81
CA GLY A 56 -10.46 -23.86 -16.47
C GLY A 56 -10.85 -22.84 -15.39
N ILE A 57 -9.98 -21.86 -15.09
CA ILE A 57 -10.18 -20.86 -14.05
C ILE A 57 -10.83 -19.62 -14.66
N ALA A 58 -12.06 -19.34 -14.24
CA ALA A 58 -12.76 -18.11 -14.60
C ALA A 58 -12.40 -16.98 -13.63
N LYS A 59 -11.84 -15.88 -14.15
CA LYS A 59 -11.64 -14.63 -13.42
C LYS A 59 -12.44 -13.53 -14.10
N ASP A 60 -13.10 -12.70 -13.29
CA ASP A 60 -13.88 -11.57 -13.78
C ASP A 60 -13.00 -10.41 -14.24
N ASP A 61 -13.51 -9.63 -15.17
CA ASP A 61 -13.05 -8.26 -15.36
C ASP A 61 -13.72 -7.30 -14.37
N VAL A 62 -13.28 -6.04 -14.40
CA VAL A 62 -13.77 -5.01 -13.47
C VAL A 62 -15.29 -4.84 -13.56
N ARG A 63 -15.82 -4.76 -14.77
CA ARG A 63 -17.26 -4.59 -15.01
C ARG A 63 -18.06 -5.79 -14.50
N GLN A 64 -17.60 -7.02 -14.76
CA GLN A 64 -18.26 -8.25 -14.30
C GLN A 64 -18.30 -8.33 -12.77
N ALA A 65 -17.18 -8.04 -12.11
CA ALA A 65 -17.12 -8.02 -10.65
C ALA A 65 -18.03 -6.94 -10.05
N LEU A 66 -18.04 -5.73 -10.60
CA LEU A 66 -18.93 -4.65 -10.17
C LEU A 66 -20.41 -5.01 -10.39
N CYS A 67 -20.74 -5.70 -11.48
CA CYS A 67 -22.10 -6.19 -11.72
C CYS A 67 -22.54 -7.16 -10.62
N ARG A 68 -21.67 -8.13 -10.25
CA ARG A 68 -21.97 -9.05 -9.14
C ARG A 68 -22.13 -8.33 -7.80
N MET A 69 -21.29 -7.33 -7.50
CA MET A 69 -21.41 -6.54 -6.28
C MET A 69 -22.74 -5.79 -6.22
N ARG A 70 -23.15 -5.17 -7.34
CA ARG A 70 -24.47 -4.52 -7.45
C ARG A 70 -25.60 -5.52 -7.19
N ASP A 71 -25.56 -6.69 -7.85
CA ASP A 71 -26.59 -7.71 -7.74
C ASP A 71 -26.64 -8.33 -6.33
N ALA A 72 -25.52 -8.30 -5.59
CA ALA A 72 -25.45 -8.64 -4.16
C ALA A 72 -25.97 -7.52 -3.22
N GLY A 73 -26.40 -6.37 -3.77
CA GLY A 73 -26.96 -5.26 -3.02
C GLY A 73 -25.92 -4.36 -2.33
N VAL A 74 -24.69 -4.33 -2.84
CA VAL A 74 -23.67 -3.37 -2.40
C VAL A 74 -24.08 -1.97 -2.84
N ARG A 75 -23.99 -1.00 -1.91
CA ARG A 75 -24.36 0.40 -2.16
C ARG A 75 -23.12 1.29 -2.35
N ARG A 76 -22.03 1.00 -1.63
CA ARG A 76 -20.77 1.75 -1.68
C ARG A 76 -19.64 0.82 -2.09
N VAL A 77 -18.84 1.22 -3.05
CA VAL A 77 -17.72 0.42 -3.55
C VAL A 77 -16.39 1.15 -3.34
N ILE A 78 -15.43 0.43 -2.80
CA ILE A 78 -14.03 0.83 -2.77
C ILE A 78 -13.28 -0.04 -3.77
N VAL A 79 -12.67 0.56 -4.77
CA VAL A 79 -11.79 -0.15 -5.71
C VAL A 79 -10.36 -0.03 -5.24
N PHE A 80 -9.71 -1.17 -5.03
CA PHE A 80 -8.35 -1.28 -4.53
C PHE A 80 -7.43 -1.88 -5.59
N PRO A 81 -6.74 -1.04 -6.39
CA PRO A 81 -5.81 -1.51 -7.40
C PRO A 81 -4.50 -1.98 -6.78
N THR A 82 -3.94 -3.07 -7.30
CA THR A 82 -2.57 -3.51 -7.03
C THR A 82 -1.59 -3.02 -8.09
N HIS A 83 -1.96 -2.03 -8.89
CA HIS A 83 -1.11 -1.40 -9.88
C HIS A 83 0.02 -0.61 -9.20
N ILE A 84 1.21 -0.61 -9.82
CA ILE A 84 2.38 0.08 -9.28
C ILE A 84 2.37 1.56 -9.65
N ILE A 85 2.06 1.85 -10.91
CA ILE A 85 2.05 3.20 -11.48
C ILE A 85 0.65 3.56 -12.01
N ASP A 86 0.37 4.84 -12.14
CA ASP A 86 -0.85 5.37 -12.75
C ASP A 86 -0.70 5.36 -14.29
N GLY A 87 -0.42 4.16 -14.84
CA GLY A 87 -0.21 3.92 -16.26
C GLY A 87 -1.48 3.51 -17.01
N ILE A 88 -1.31 3.00 -18.25
CA ILE A 88 -2.40 2.67 -19.17
C ILE A 88 -3.43 1.73 -18.54
N GLU A 89 -2.97 0.65 -17.89
CA GLU A 89 -3.87 -0.34 -17.29
C GLU A 89 -4.67 0.24 -16.11
N ASN A 90 -4.03 1.07 -15.28
CA ASN A 90 -4.73 1.75 -14.18
C ASN A 90 -5.76 2.76 -14.70
N HIS A 91 -5.44 3.49 -15.78
CA HIS A 91 -6.38 4.41 -16.42
C HIS A 91 -7.58 3.66 -17.04
N ARG A 92 -7.35 2.53 -17.71
CA ARG A 92 -8.44 1.68 -18.23
C ARG A 92 -9.35 1.18 -17.12
N MET A 93 -8.77 0.68 -16.04
CA MET A 93 -9.51 0.24 -14.86
C MET A 93 -10.36 1.39 -14.29
N LYS A 94 -9.78 2.58 -14.11
CA LYS A 94 -10.51 3.77 -13.63
C LYS A 94 -11.66 4.16 -14.54
N GLN A 95 -11.48 4.06 -15.85
CA GLN A 95 -12.55 4.34 -16.83
C GLN A 95 -13.68 3.33 -16.70
N GLU A 96 -13.39 2.02 -16.64
CA GLU A 96 -14.40 0.97 -16.46
C GLU A 96 -15.19 1.16 -15.15
N VAL A 97 -14.49 1.53 -14.06
CA VAL A 97 -15.13 1.84 -12.78
C VAL A 97 -16.03 3.06 -12.89
N THR A 98 -15.57 4.13 -13.57
CA THR A 98 -16.35 5.35 -13.77
C THR A 98 -17.63 5.08 -14.57
N ASP A 99 -17.56 4.24 -15.61
CA ASP A 99 -18.73 3.84 -16.39
C ASP A 99 -19.76 3.06 -15.57
N CYS A 100 -19.30 2.34 -14.54
CA CYS A 100 -20.15 1.55 -13.64
C CYS A 100 -20.60 2.34 -12.39
N ALA A 101 -19.99 3.48 -12.10
CA ALA A 101 -20.27 4.26 -10.89
C ALA A 101 -21.76 4.60 -10.69
N PRO A 102 -22.57 4.89 -11.74
CA PRO A 102 -24.01 5.13 -11.57
C PRO A 102 -24.81 3.96 -10.98
N TRP A 103 -24.23 2.79 -10.86
CA TRP A 103 -24.90 1.62 -10.24
C TRP A 103 -24.87 1.66 -8.72
N PHE A 104 -24.09 2.56 -8.12
CA PHE A 104 -23.80 2.63 -6.69
C PHE A 104 -24.10 4.03 -6.15
N GLU A 105 -24.20 4.16 -4.83
CA GLU A 105 -24.37 5.45 -4.16
C GLU A 105 -23.05 6.20 -3.99
N ASP A 106 -21.96 5.46 -3.78
CA ASP A 106 -20.59 6.00 -3.64
C ASP A 106 -19.59 5.02 -4.25
N VAL A 107 -18.66 5.52 -5.04
CA VAL A 107 -17.57 4.74 -5.60
C VAL A 107 -16.27 5.51 -5.40
N ARG A 108 -15.34 4.89 -4.69
CA ARG A 108 -14.00 5.44 -4.46
C ARG A 108 -12.95 4.51 -5.02
N ILE A 109 -11.88 5.08 -5.54
CA ILE A 109 -10.75 4.33 -6.10
C ILE A 109 -9.51 4.71 -5.32
N ALA A 110 -8.86 3.72 -4.70
CA ALA A 110 -7.57 3.92 -4.05
C ALA A 110 -6.48 4.18 -5.10
N ASP A 111 -5.42 4.88 -4.69
CA ASP A 111 -4.31 5.19 -5.59
C ASP A 111 -3.46 3.95 -5.90
N ALA A 112 -2.75 3.99 -7.04
CA ALA A 112 -1.67 3.07 -7.35
C ALA A 112 -0.49 3.28 -6.38
N LEU A 113 0.42 2.29 -6.28
CA LEU A 113 1.50 2.28 -5.30
C LEU A 113 2.36 3.55 -5.31
N LEU A 114 2.71 4.05 -6.49
CA LEU A 114 3.53 5.24 -6.67
C LEU A 114 2.68 6.42 -7.16
N LYS A 115 2.20 7.25 -6.24
CA LYS A 115 1.38 8.43 -6.54
C LYS A 115 2.00 9.73 -6.05
N THR A 116 2.28 9.82 -4.77
CA THR A 116 2.79 11.03 -4.11
C THR A 116 4.29 10.91 -3.79
N PRO A 117 5.01 12.02 -3.53
CA PRO A 117 6.39 11.93 -3.06
C PRO A 117 6.58 11.05 -1.83
N GLU A 118 5.60 11.04 -0.92
CA GLU A 118 5.62 10.19 0.28
C GLU A 118 5.53 8.70 -0.09
N ASP A 119 4.73 8.34 -1.09
CA ASP A 119 4.61 6.96 -1.56
C ASP A 119 5.92 6.43 -2.13
N TYR A 120 6.66 7.27 -2.89
CA TYR A 120 8.00 6.90 -3.37
C TYR A 120 8.96 6.65 -2.22
N GLN A 121 8.96 7.52 -1.20
CA GLN A 121 9.83 7.36 -0.02
C GLN A 121 9.50 6.07 0.73
N ARG A 122 8.22 5.86 1.06
CA ARG A 122 7.77 4.65 1.78
C ARG A 122 8.01 3.37 0.99
N THR A 123 7.76 3.40 -0.32
CA THR A 123 7.99 2.24 -1.19
C THR A 123 9.49 1.93 -1.29
N ALA A 124 10.34 2.93 -1.44
CA ALA A 124 11.78 2.74 -1.48
C ALA A 124 12.32 2.12 -0.18
N GLU A 125 11.89 2.64 0.98
CA GLU A 125 12.25 2.10 2.30
C GLU A 125 11.76 0.65 2.46
N ALA A 126 10.51 0.36 2.04
CA ALA A 126 9.91 -0.96 2.10
C ALA A 126 10.65 -1.97 1.20
N LEU A 127 10.99 -1.58 -0.03
CA LEU A 127 11.75 -2.40 -0.97
C LEU A 127 13.14 -2.69 -0.42
N TRP A 128 13.85 -1.65 0.03
CA TRP A 128 15.18 -1.83 0.59
C TRP A 128 15.16 -2.76 1.81
N LYS A 129 14.26 -2.53 2.75
CA LYS A 129 14.07 -3.38 3.93
C LYS A 129 13.84 -4.85 3.55
N SER A 130 13.16 -5.09 2.42
CA SER A 130 12.78 -6.42 1.97
C SER A 130 13.93 -7.19 1.32
N VAL A 131 14.94 -6.52 0.78
CA VAL A 131 16.03 -7.16 0.01
C VAL A 131 17.43 -6.94 0.63
N ALA A 132 17.56 -6.08 1.63
CA ALA A 132 18.85 -5.67 2.22
C ALA A 132 19.69 -6.86 2.72
N ALA A 133 19.06 -7.86 3.32
CA ALA A 133 19.75 -9.05 3.84
C ALA A 133 20.36 -9.88 2.70
N GLU A 134 19.65 -10.04 1.60
CA GLU A 134 20.11 -10.77 0.41
C GLU A 134 21.12 -9.95 -0.39
N ALA A 135 20.97 -8.63 -0.42
CA ALA A 135 21.88 -7.73 -1.12
C ALA A 135 23.25 -7.70 -0.46
N GLY A 136 23.31 -7.60 0.87
CA GLY A 136 24.56 -7.32 1.58
C GLY A 136 25.17 -6.00 1.07
N SER A 137 26.42 -6.03 0.57
CA SER A 137 27.09 -4.89 -0.06
C SER A 137 27.00 -4.87 -1.60
N SER A 138 26.26 -5.82 -2.20
CA SER A 138 26.15 -5.90 -3.67
C SER A 138 25.26 -4.80 -4.22
N PRO A 139 25.49 -4.35 -5.47
CA PRO A 139 24.50 -3.56 -6.19
C PRO A 139 23.17 -4.28 -6.31
N VAL A 140 22.08 -3.52 -6.32
CA VAL A 140 20.72 -4.04 -6.48
C VAL A 140 20.08 -3.44 -7.72
N ILE A 141 19.45 -4.27 -8.52
CA ILE A 141 18.67 -3.85 -9.68
C ILE A 141 17.23 -4.29 -9.48
N PHE A 142 16.32 -3.34 -9.46
CA PHE A 142 14.89 -3.61 -9.51
C PHE A 142 14.41 -3.55 -10.96
N MET A 143 13.74 -4.61 -11.42
CA MET A 143 13.22 -4.68 -12.78
C MET A 143 11.70 -4.51 -12.78
N GLY A 144 11.23 -3.37 -13.26
CA GLY A 144 9.82 -3.07 -13.50
C GLY A 144 9.35 -3.55 -14.86
N HIS A 145 8.04 -3.56 -15.07
CA HIS A 145 7.46 -3.85 -16.39
C HIS A 145 7.80 -2.74 -17.40
N GLY A 146 7.67 -1.50 -16.97
CA GLY A 146 7.77 -0.35 -17.86
C GLY A 146 6.43 -0.03 -18.55
N SER A 147 6.41 1.05 -19.30
CA SER A 147 5.24 1.52 -20.04
C SER A 147 5.65 2.54 -21.09
N GLU A 148 4.98 2.56 -22.24
CA GLU A 148 5.08 3.66 -23.22
C GLU A 148 4.40 4.95 -22.75
N HIS A 149 3.73 4.93 -21.60
CA HIS A 149 3.03 6.08 -21.02
C HIS A 149 3.97 6.98 -20.21
N ALA A 150 3.63 8.28 -20.11
CA ALA A 150 4.40 9.24 -19.29
C ALA A 150 4.62 8.80 -17.81
N ALA A 151 3.76 7.91 -17.29
CA ALA A 151 3.94 7.32 -15.96
C ALA A 151 5.21 6.45 -15.84
N ASP A 152 5.89 6.13 -16.92
CA ASP A 152 7.18 5.41 -16.93
C ASP A 152 8.28 6.17 -16.18
N GLU A 153 8.23 7.51 -16.16
CA GLU A 153 9.10 8.37 -15.34
C GLU A 153 9.07 8.01 -13.84
N SER A 154 8.03 7.30 -13.39
CA SER A 154 7.93 6.82 -12.01
C SER A 154 9.08 5.87 -11.62
N TYR A 155 9.61 5.12 -12.55
CA TYR A 155 10.72 4.19 -12.30
C TYR A 155 12.03 4.94 -12.05
N GLU A 156 12.34 5.97 -12.85
CA GLU A 156 13.51 6.82 -12.64
C GLU A 156 13.40 7.60 -11.32
N ARG A 157 12.22 8.11 -11.03
CA ARG A 157 11.95 8.80 -9.76
C ARG A 157 12.15 7.86 -8.56
N LEU A 158 11.68 6.62 -8.65
CA LEU A 158 11.88 5.62 -7.60
C LEU A 158 13.37 5.33 -7.40
N GLU A 159 14.15 5.21 -8.48
CA GLU A 159 15.61 5.01 -8.40
C GLU A 159 16.28 6.16 -7.64
N CYS A 160 15.92 7.41 -7.95
CA CYS A 160 16.45 8.59 -7.25
C CYS A 160 16.17 8.54 -5.75
N VAL A 161 14.98 8.06 -5.35
CA VAL A 161 14.62 7.96 -3.92
C VAL A 161 15.33 6.77 -3.26
N LEU A 162 15.42 5.61 -3.93
CA LEU A 162 16.15 4.46 -3.44
C LEU A 162 17.62 4.80 -3.16
N ALA A 163 18.27 5.59 -4.01
CA ALA A 163 19.63 6.05 -3.81
C ALA A 163 19.82 6.93 -2.56
N GLN A 164 18.74 7.45 -1.96
CA GLN A 164 18.77 8.21 -0.71
C GLN A 164 18.49 7.31 0.52
N VAL A 165 17.92 6.13 0.31
CA VAL A 165 17.53 5.19 1.37
C VAL A 165 18.70 4.26 1.73
N THR A 166 19.63 4.02 0.83
CA THR A 166 20.76 3.09 1.03
C THR A 166 22.07 3.62 0.47
N GLU A 167 23.19 3.16 1.05
CA GLU A 167 24.53 3.41 0.53
C GLU A 167 24.93 2.44 -0.61
N ASN A 168 24.14 1.39 -0.86
CA ASN A 168 24.38 0.49 -1.98
C ASN A 168 24.07 1.19 -3.30
N ASP A 169 24.75 0.79 -4.38
CA ASP A 169 24.35 1.19 -5.72
C ASP A 169 23.03 0.50 -6.06
N VAL A 170 22.00 1.30 -6.31
CA VAL A 170 20.66 0.79 -6.68
C VAL A 170 20.28 1.34 -8.04
N TYR A 171 19.70 0.49 -8.87
CA TYR A 171 19.25 0.82 -10.22
C TYR A 171 17.80 0.31 -10.40
N VAL A 172 17.06 0.99 -11.26
CA VAL A 172 15.74 0.53 -11.72
C VAL A 172 15.80 0.40 -13.24
N ALA A 173 15.53 -0.80 -13.72
CA ALA A 173 15.38 -1.09 -15.17
C ALA A 173 13.93 -1.49 -15.47
N THR A 174 13.57 -1.44 -16.73
CA THR A 174 12.25 -1.85 -17.20
C THR A 174 12.35 -2.81 -18.38
N VAL A 175 11.34 -3.67 -18.55
CA VAL A 175 11.26 -4.60 -19.71
C VAL A 175 10.80 -3.84 -20.96
N GLU A 176 9.76 -3.04 -20.85
CA GLU A 176 9.08 -2.34 -21.95
C GLU A 176 9.10 -0.81 -21.82
N GLY A 177 9.89 -0.27 -20.89
CA GLY A 177 9.96 1.17 -20.64
C GLY A 177 11.23 1.83 -21.17
N SER A 178 11.47 3.06 -20.69
CA SER A 178 12.56 3.92 -21.18
C SER A 178 13.95 3.52 -20.70
N VAL A 179 14.07 2.89 -19.52
CA VAL A 179 15.35 2.49 -18.93
C VAL A 179 15.59 1.00 -19.16
N THR A 180 16.43 0.70 -20.11
CA THR A 180 16.72 -0.68 -20.52
C THR A 180 17.82 -1.35 -19.66
N SER A 181 17.97 -2.66 -19.81
CA SER A 181 19.08 -3.41 -19.21
C SER A 181 20.44 -2.87 -19.65
N ASP A 182 20.60 -2.48 -20.93
CA ASP A 182 21.85 -1.96 -21.49
C ASP A 182 22.22 -0.61 -20.87
N ASP A 183 21.22 0.27 -20.63
CA ASP A 183 21.43 1.55 -19.94
C ASP A 183 21.96 1.34 -18.52
N VAL A 184 21.36 0.42 -17.78
CA VAL A 184 21.80 0.09 -16.42
C VAL A 184 23.19 -0.52 -16.42
N ILE A 185 23.48 -1.48 -17.30
CA ILE A 185 24.80 -2.09 -17.44
C ILE A 185 25.85 -1.04 -17.83
N GLY A 186 25.51 -0.12 -18.72
CA GLY A 186 26.36 1.01 -19.10
C GLY A 186 26.76 1.88 -17.88
N ARG A 187 25.79 2.22 -17.05
CA ARG A 187 25.99 2.99 -15.81
C ARG A 187 26.82 2.21 -14.77
N MET A 188 26.59 0.91 -14.63
CA MET A 188 27.35 0.06 -13.71
C MET A 188 28.83 -0.03 -14.09
N LYS A 189 29.18 -0.09 -15.39
CA LYS A 189 30.57 -0.15 -15.86
C LYS A 189 31.42 1.07 -15.47
N VAL A 190 30.78 2.21 -15.23
CA VAL A 190 31.45 3.44 -14.81
C VAL A 190 31.35 3.70 -13.30
N SER A 191 30.57 2.87 -12.58
CA SER A 191 30.44 2.93 -11.12
C SER A 191 31.65 2.31 -10.40
N ARG A 192 31.60 2.30 -9.08
CA ARG A 192 32.59 1.60 -8.23
C ARG A 192 32.54 0.08 -8.34
N HIS A 193 31.39 -0.49 -8.71
CA HIS A 193 31.17 -1.93 -8.88
C HIS A 193 31.24 -2.32 -10.34
N LYS A 194 32.45 -2.60 -10.85
CA LYS A 194 32.69 -2.94 -12.26
C LYS A 194 32.58 -4.43 -12.56
N SER A 195 32.42 -5.27 -11.56
CA SER A 195 32.27 -6.73 -11.66
C SER A 195 31.77 -7.30 -10.33
N GLY A 196 31.45 -8.58 -10.31
CA GLY A 196 31.07 -9.31 -9.12
C GLY A 196 29.56 -9.50 -8.99
N ARG A 197 29.13 -9.84 -7.77
CA ARG A 197 27.72 -10.18 -7.49
C ARG A 197 26.82 -8.97 -7.61
N VAL A 198 25.67 -9.17 -8.29
CA VAL A 198 24.59 -8.20 -8.44
C VAL A 198 23.27 -8.86 -8.08
N LEU A 199 22.49 -8.27 -7.18
CA LEU A 199 21.15 -8.74 -6.89
C LEU A 199 20.17 -8.16 -7.89
N VAL A 200 19.33 -9.01 -8.49
CA VAL A 200 18.27 -8.59 -9.41
C VAL A 200 16.92 -9.05 -8.84
N ALA A 201 16.00 -8.13 -8.67
CA ALA A 201 14.69 -8.41 -8.11
C ALA A 201 13.58 -7.77 -8.96
N PRO A 202 12.43 -8.42 -9.15
CA PRO A 202 11.33 -7.80 -9.88
C PRO A 202 10.70 -6.68 -9.04
N PHE A 203 10.45 -5.55 -9.68
CA PHE A 203 9.55 -4.51 -9.18
C PHE A 203 8.21 -4.64 -9.91
N MET A 204 7.59 -5.79 -9.71
CA MET A 204 6.30 -6.18 -10.26
C MET A 204 5.49 -6.85 -9.17
N MET A 205 4.16 -6.66 -9.16
CA MET A 205 3.26 -7.25 -8.15
C MET A 205 3.50 -8.76 -8.01
N VAL A 206 3.76 -9.45 -9.10
CA VAL A 206 4.00 -10.89 -9.19
C VAL A 206 5.31 -11.19 -9.92
N ALA A 207 6.03 -12.22 -9.52
CA ALA A 207 7.14 -12.77 -10.28
C ALA A 207 6.60 -13.76 -11.33
N GLY A 208 5.98 -13.24 -12.39
CA GLY A 208 5.35 -14.00 -13.47
C GLY A 208 6.29 -14.22 -14.66
N ASP A 209 5.75 -14.10 -15.87
CA ASP A 209 6.43 -14.37 -17.12
C ASP A 209 7.70 -13.54 -17.29
N HIS A 210 7.58 -12.22 -17.15
CA HIS A 210 8.73 -11.30 -17.27
C HIS A 210 9.83 -11.58 -16.25
N ALA A 211 9.51 -11.94 -15.02
CA ALA A 211 10.54 -12.28 -14.04
C ALA A 211 11.26 -13.59 -14.37
N ASN A 212 10.57 -14.58 -14.93
CA ASN A 212 11.15 -15.87 -15.27
C ASN A 212 11.92 -15.85 -16.60
N HIS A 213 11.45 -15.11 -17.61
CA HIS A 213 12.04 -15.09 -18.95
C HIS A 213 12.91 -13.86 -19.17
N ASP A 214 12.35 -12.64 -19.06
CA ASP A 214 13.08 -11.42 -19.41
C ASP A 214 14.11 -11.01 -18.34
N MET A 215 13.84 -11.30 -17.05
CA MET A 215 14.80 -11.03 -15.97
C MET A 215 15.80 -12.18 -15.77
N ALA A 216 15.34 -13.39 -15.50
CA ALA A 216 16.15 -14.50 -14.99
C ALA A 216 16.45 -15.59 -16.04
N GLY A 217 15.95 -15.49 -17.26
CA GLY A 217 16.14 -16.46 -18.32
C GLY A 217 17.62 -16.76 -18.62
N GLU A 218 17.88 -17.91 -19.24
CA GLU A 218 19.24 -18.33 -19.60
C GLU A 218 19.81 -17.53 -20.79
N LYS A 219 18.94 -17.10 -21.72
CA LYS A 219 19.28 -16.36 -22.93
C LYS A 219 18.32 -15.19 -23.10
N ASP A 220 18.79 -14.16 -23.78
CA ASP A 220 18.00 -12.97 -24.13
C ASP A 220 17.31 -12.35 -22.92
N SER A 221 17.97 -12.41 -21.75
CA SER A 221 17.48 -11.90 -20.48
C SER A 221 18.43 -10.90 -19.84
N PHE A 222 17.91 -10.15 -18.88
CA PHE A 222 18.75 -9.21 -18.13
C PHE A 222 19.89 -9.92 -17.40
N ALA A 223 19.64 -11.09 -16.81
CA ALA A 223 20.68 -11.89 -16.18
C ALA A 223 21.73 -12.38 -17.18
N ALA A 224 21.34 -12.75 -18.41
CA ALA A 224 22.29 -13.12 -19.46
C ALA A 224 23.17 -11.93 -19.85
N ALA A 225 22.59 -10.76 -20.10
CA ALA A 225 23.32 -9.54 -20.43
C ALA A 225 24.31 -9.12 -19.31
N LEU A 226 23.92 -9.25 -18.05
CA LEU A 226 24.81 -9.01 -16.92
C LEU A 226 26.00 -9.99 -16.90
N ARG A 227 25.78 -11.29 -17.16
CA ARG A 227 26.88 -12.28 -17.25
C ARG A 227 27.84 -11.96 -18.36
N GLU A 228 27.33 -11.59 -19.55
CA GLU A 228 28.15 -11.17 -20.68
C GLU A 228 28.98 -9.90 -20.37
N ALA A 229 28.42 -9.01 -19.52
CA ALA A 229 29.11 -7.83 -19.06
C ALA A 229 30.12 -8.10 -17.91
N GLY A 230 30.26 -9.35 -17.44
CA GLY A 230 31.21 -9.78 -16.41
C GLY A 230 30.70 -9.70 -14.97
N TYR A 231 29.39 -9.63 -14.78
CA TYR A 231 28.75 -9.67 -13.46
C TYR A 231 28.20 -11.07 -13.12
N GLU A 232 27.90 -11.29 -11.84
CA GLU A 232 27.31 -12.50 -11.30
C GLU A 232 25.89 -12.20 -10.79
N PRO A 233 24.86 -12.24 -11.66
CA PRO A 233 23.50 -11.92 -11.26
C PRO A 233 22.93 -13.01 -10.36
N VAL A 234 22.33 -12.58 -9.24
CA VAL A 234 21.51 -13.40 -8.35
C VAL A 234 20.08 -12.89 -8.46
N CYS A 235 19.20 -13.67 -9.08
CA CYS A 235 17.83 -13.28 -9.32
C CYS A 235 16.92 -13.73 -8.17
N LEU A 236 16.19 -12.79 -7.55
CA LEU A 236 15.12 -13.09 -6.61
C LEU A 236 13.80 -13.21 -7.40
N LEU A 237 13.24 -14.41 -7.46
CA LEU A 237 11.96 -14.65 -8.13
C LEU A 237 10.79 -14.49 -7.14
N LYS A 238 10.71 -13.29 -6.54
CA LYS A 238 9.63 -12.92 -5.62
C LYS A 238 8.95 -11.66 -6.10
N GLY A 239 7.62 -11.71 -6.27
CA GLY A 239 6.84 -10.50 -6.53
C GLY A 239 6.84 -9.54 -5.32
N ILE A 240 6.64 -8.25 -5.57
CA ILE A 240 6.60 -7.28 -4.46
C ILE A 240 5.42 -7.52 -3.52
N GLY A 241 4.37 -8.23 -3.98
CA GLY A 241 3.25 -8.65 -3.16
C GLY A 241 3.61 -9.67 -2.06
N GLU A 242 4.78 -10.32 -2.15
CA GLU A 242 5.27 -11.23 -1.09
C GLU A 242 5.90 -10.48 0.09
N TYR A 243 6.27 -9.20 -0.08
CA TYR A 243 6.92 -8.41 0.96
C TYR A 243 5.90 -7.66 1.80
N GLU A 244 5.80 -7.99 3.11
CA GLU A 244 4.89 -7.34 4.04
C GLU A 244 5.07 -5.80 4.05
N PRO A 245 6.31 -5.24 4.09
CA PRO A 245 6.48 -3.79 4.09
C PRO A 245 5.90 -3.12 2.83
N VAL A 246 5.97 -3.77 1.66
CA VAL A 246 5.42 -3.23 0.41
C VAL A 246 3.89 -3.37 0.38
N ARG A 247 3.35 -4.50 0.85
CA ARG A 247 1.88 -4.65 1.01
C ARG A 247 1.31 -3.54 1.89
N GLU A 248 2.03 -3.15 2.94
CA GLU A 248 1.59 -2.09 3.85
C GLU A 248 1.48 -0.72 3.14
N CYS A 249 2.34 -0.42 2.16
CA CYS A 249 2.19 0.76 1.31
C CYS A 249 0.86 0.75 0.53
N TYR A 250 0.47 -0.40 -0.05
CA TYR A 250 -0.84 -0.56 -0.70
C TYR A 250 -2.00 -0.40 0.29
N PHE A 251 -1.93 -1.06 1.46
CA PHE A 251 -2.97 -0.97 2.47
C PHE A 251 -3.15 0.45 3.03
N ARG A 252 -2.09 1.26 3.05
CA ARG A 252 -2.20 2.68 3.39
C ARG A 252 -3.15 3.41 2.43
N HIS A 253 -3.03 3.18 1.12
CA HIS A 253 -3.93 3.77 0.12
C HIS A 253 -5.38 3.31 0.31
N LEU A 254 -5.58 2.03 0.64
CA LEU A 254 -6.92 1.51 0.95
C LEU A 254 -7.50 2.20 2.19
N ARG A 255 -6.72 2.34 3.27
CA ARG A 255 -7.14 3.02 4.50
C ARG A 255 -7.51 4.49 4.26
N HIS A 256 -6.72 5.21 3.46
CA HIS A 256 -7.04 6.58 3.04
C HIS A 256 -8.34 6.61 2.22
N CYS A 257 -8.50 5.72 1.27
CA CYS A 257 -9.69 5.67 0.43
C CYS A 257 -10.97 5.40 1.24
N ILE A 258 -10.88 4.56 2.27
CA ILE A 258 -12.00 4.24 3.16
C ILE A 258 -12.26 5.36 4.17
N GLY A 259 -11.20 6.04 4.64
CA GLY A 259 -11.18 6.86 5.85
C GLY A 259 -11.11 5.96 7.09
N THR A 260 -10.06 6.09 7.88
CA THR A 260 -9.78 5.13 8.96
C THR A 260 -9.66 5.85 10.31
N LEU A 261 -10.34 5.32 11.33
CA LEU A 261 -10.21 5.78 12.72
C LEU A 261 -9.51 4.72 13.56
N TYR A 262 -8.38 5.10 14.16
CA TYR A 262 -7.69 4.30 15.16
C TYR A 262 -8.01 4.78 16.58
N GLY A 263 -8.59 3.93 17.39
CA GLY A 263 -8.62 4.12 18.85
C GLY A 263 -7.31 3.63 19.46
N ILE A 264 -6.48 4.54 19.95
CA ILE A 264 -5.14 4.22 20.44
C ILE A 264 -5.07 4.38 21.95
N GLY A 265 -4.94 3.24 22.65
CA GLY A 265 -4.60 3.20 24.07
C GLY A 265 -3.11 3.40 24.29
N VAL A 266 -2.75 4.37 25.12
CA VAL A 266 -1.35 4.68 25.43
C VAL A 266 -0.87 4.06 26.77
N GLY A 267 -1.63 3.09 27.30
CA GLY A 267 -1.33 2.47 28.59
C GLY A 267 -1.64 3.37 29.80
N PRO A 268 -1.27 2.92 31.02
CA PRO A 268 -1.64 3.56 32.28
C PRO A 268 -0.76 4.77 32.68
N GLY A 269 0.31 5.08 31.95
CA GLY A 269 1.16 6.23 32.24
C GLY A 269 2.64 6.09 31.88
N ASP A 270 3.17 4.86 31.86
CA ASP A 270 4.53 4.59 31.46
C ASP A 270 4.64 4.52 29.93
N PRO A 271 5.49 5.34 29.28
CA PRO A 271 5.70 5.31 27.84
C PRO A 271 6.20 3.95 27.32
N GLU A 272 6.89 3.17 28.13
CA GLU A 272 7.39 1.83 27.74
C GLU A 272 6.25 0.79 27.58
N LEU A 273 5.06 1.10 28.10
CA LEU A 273 3.85 0.27 27.96
C LEU A 273 3.03 0.59 26.69
N VAL A 274 3.46 1.55 25.89
CA VAL A 274 2.85 1.82 24.59
C VAL A 274 3.21 0.70 23.63
N THR A 275 2.21 0.07 23.02
CA THR A 275 2.45 -1.07 22.14
C THR A 275 3.09 -0.66 20.81
N VAL A 276 3.87 -1.55 20.20
CA VAL A 276 4.44 -1.33 18.85
C VAL A 276 3.36 -1.05 17.81
N LYS A 277 2.18 -1.67 17.95
CA LYS A 277 1.03 -1.39 17.08
C LYS A 277 0.53 0.04 17.25
N ALA A 278 0.43 0.54 18.48
CA ALA A 278 0.04 1.92 18.75
C ALA A 278 1.00 2.93 18.11
N LEU A 279 2.32 2.68 18.20
CA LEU A 279 3.35 3.52 17.56
C LEU A 279 3.15 3.57 16.04
N ARG A 280 2.96 2.42 15.39
CA ARG A 280 2.70 2.35 13.95
C ARG A 280 1.42 3.08 13.54
N CYS A 281 0.33 2.88 14.27
CA CYS A 281 -0.93 3.59 13.99
C CYS A 281 -0.80 5.11 14.14
N MET A 282 -0.05 5.61 15.14
CA MET A 282 0.24 7.05 15.26
C MET A 282 1.11 7.56 14.11
N GLU A 283 2.09 6.78 13.68
CA GLU A 283 2.96 7.13 12.55
C GLU A 283 2.20 7.21 11.23
N GLU A 284 1.27 6.30 10.99
CA GLU A 284 0.46 6.26 9.78
C GLU A 284 -0.62 7.34 9.71
N SER A 285 -1.07 7.84 10.87
CA SER A 285 -2.18 8.79 10.93
C SER A 285 -1.83 10.15 10.34
N ASP A 286 -2.77 10.78 9.64
CA ASP A 286 -2.64 12.14 9.13
C ASP A 286 -2.79 13.16 10.25
N LEU A 287 -3.70 12.87 11.19
CA LEU A 287 -3.95 13.72 12.35
C LEU A 287 -4.20 12.90 13.62
N ILE A 288 -3.91 13.54 14.76
CA ILE A 288 -4.08 12.96 16.09
C ILE A 288 -5.15 13.73 16.84
N VAL A 289 -6.22 13.07 17.23
CA VAL A 289 -7.29 13.65 18.06
C VAL A 289 -6.94 13.46 19.54
N LEU A 290 -6.95 14.55 20.26
CA LEU A 290 -6.67 14.64 21.70
C LEU A 290 -7.97 14.93 22.46
N PRO A 291 -8.40 14.08 23.41
CA PRO A 291 -9.61 14.30 24.20
C PRO A 291 -9.37 15.35 25.32
N ALA A 292 -8.87 16.51 24.96
CA ALA A 292 -8.52 17.59 25.87
C ALA A 292 -8.67 18.95 25.20
N ALA A 293 -8.68 20.04 25.97
CA ALA A 293 -8.76 21.40 25.46
C ALA A 293 -7.46 21.86 24.80
N ASP A 294 -6.32 21.34 25.26
CA ASP A 294 -4.99 21.63 24.73
C ASP A 294 -4.07 20.42 24.90
N PRO A 295 -2.94 20.36 24.13
CA PRO A 295 -2.00 19.24 24.24
C PRO A 295 -1.29 19.13 25.59
N ALA A 296 -1.09 20.24 26.31
CA ALA A 296 -0.40 20.25 27.61
C ALA A 296 -1.26 19.55 28.69
N GLY A 297 -2.57 19.78 28.64
CA GLY A 297 -3.54 19.13 29.52
C GLY A 297 -3.92 17.69 29.15
N CYS A 298 -3.48 17.18 28.00
CA CYS A 298 -3.80 15.83 27.55
C CYS A 298 -2.81 14.79 28.07
N HIS A 299 -3.18 14.05 29.12
CA HIS A 299 -2.31 13.01 29.69
C HIS A 299 -1.95 11.93 28.66
N ALA A 300 -2.89 11.50 27.81
CA ALA A 300 -2.62 10.51 26.77
C ALA A 300 -1.54 11.02 25.78
N TYR A 301 -1.60 12.29 25.40
CA TYR A 301 -0.59 12.90 24.54
C TYR A 301 0.78 12.99 25.24
N GLN A 302 0.84 13.34 26.53
CA GLN A 302 2.11 13.41 27.27
C GLN A 302 2.81 12.06 27.34
N ILE A 303 2.06 10.95 27.42
CA ILE A 303 2.61 9.59 27.36
C ILE A 303 3.06 9.27 25.93
N ALA A 304 2.18 9.48 24.95
CA ALA A 304 2.45 9.20 23.53
C ALA A 304 3.69 9.95 23.01
N ARG A 305 3.85 11.23 23.37
CA ARG A 305 4.99 12.07 22.96
C ARG A 305 6.35 11.52 23.42
N LYS A 306 6.39 10.92 24.61
CA LYS A 306 7.61 10.29 25.13
C LYS A 306 7.93 8.98 24.42
N ALA A 307 6.92 8.20 24.06
CA ALA A 307 7.08 6.94 23.34
C ALA A 307 7.36 7.15 21.85
N TYR A 308 6.76 8.18 21.24
CA TYR A 308 6.87 8.53 19.83
C TYR A 308 7.07 10.05 19.66
N PRO A 309 8.30 10.57 19.70
CA PRO A 309 8.57 12.01 19.54
C PRO A 309 8.12 12.58 18.18
N GLY A 310 8.00 11.74 17.13
CA GLY A 310 7.49 12.11 15.82
C GLY A 310 6.06 12.66 15.83
N ILE A 311 5.28 12.39 16.90
CA ILE A 311 3.91 12.89 17.07
C ILE A 311 3.84 14.43 17.07
N GLU A 312 4.90 15.12 17.48
CA GLU A 312 4.96 16.59 17.48
C GLU A 312 4.92 17.22 16.08
N LYS A 313 5.22 16.43 15.05
CA LYS A 313 5.15 16.84 13.64
C LYS A 313 3.77 16.59 13.01
N LYS A 314 2.88 15.89 13.72
CA LYS A 314 1.53 15.58 13.25
C LYS A 314 0.57 16.75 13.51
N GLU A 315 -0.48 16.82 12.72
CA GLU A 315 -1.60 17.71 13.01
C GLU A 315 -2.30 17.25 14.29
N LEU A 316 -2.34 18.11 15.31
CA LEU A 316 -3.00 17.82 16.57
C LEU A 316 -4.36 18.53 16.64
N VAL A 317 -5.42 17.77 16.85
CA VAL A 317 -6.79 18.29 16.94
C VAL A 317 -7.33 18.05 18.35
N CYS A 318 -7.47 19.14 19.12
CA CYS A 318 -8.05 19.06 20.46
C CYS A 318 -9.58 19.03 20.40
N MET A 319 -10.17 18.03 21.04
CA MET A 319 -11.63 17.84 21.16
C MET A 319 -11.96 17.52 22.63
N PRO A 320 -12.23 18.54 23.46
CA PRO A 320 -12.45 18.32 24.88
C PRO A 320 -13.78 17.58 25.11
N PHE A 321 -13.71 16.52 25.93
CA PHE A 321 -14.89 15.82 26.40
C PHE A 321 -15.34 16.44 27.75
N PRO A 322 -16.56 16.94 27.81
CA PRO A 322 -17.02 17.58 29.03
C PRO A 322 -17.21 16.54 30.16
N MET A 323 -16.61 16.82 31.32
CA MET A 323 -16.79 16.05 32.56
C MET A 323 -18.06 16.55 33.27
N THR A 324 -19.22 16.23 32.73
CA THR A 324 -20.52 16.63 33.28
C THR A 324 -21.43 15.44 33.51
N LYS A 325 -22.36 15.56 34.49
CA LYS A 325 -23.44 14.58 34.70
C LYS A 325 -24.72 14.94 33.92
N GLU A 326 -24.74 16.08 33.24
CA GLU A 326 -25.87 16.51 32.43
C GLU A 326 -25.88 15.76 31.10
N GLU A 327 -26.74 14.76 30.98
CA GLU A 327 -26.82 13.86 29.83
C GLU A 327 -26.96 14.60 28.48
N GLU A 328 -27.76 15.67 28.47
CA GLU A 328 -27.99 16.45 27.23
C GLU A 328 -26.72 17.20 26.75
N LYS A 329 -25.95 17.78 27.68
CA LYS A 329 -24.68 18.44 27.35
C LYS A 329 -23.64 17.42 26.85
N LEU A 330 -23.61 16.27 27.52
CA LEU A 330 -22.72 15.18 27.16
C LEU A 330 -23.04 14.66 25.76
N ARG A 331 -24.32 14.39 25.48
CA ARG A 331 -24.79 13.92 24.19
C ARG A 331 -24.45 14.90 23.05
N ARG A 332 -24.71 16.20 23.22
CA ARG A 332 -24.39 17.22 22.22
C ARG A 332 -22.89 17.30 21.93
N ALA A 333 -22.06 17.27 22.98
CA ALA A 333 -20.61 17.28 22.79
C ALA A 333 -20.11 16.05 22.04
N HIS A 334 -20.65 14.86 22.33
CA HIS A 334 -20.32 13.64 21.60
C HIS A 334 -20.76 13.72 20.13
N GLU A 335 -21.97 14.22 19.85
CA GLU A 335 -22.46 14.42 18.49
C GLU A 335 -21.57 15.39 17.68
N GLU A 336 -21.13 16.50 18.28
CA GLU A 336 -20.23 17.46 17.66
C GLU A 336 -18.84 16.84 17.36
N ILE A 337 -18.27 16.10 18.33
CA ILE A 337 -16.99 15.42 18.16
C ILE A 337 -17.10 14.34 17.09
N PHE A 338 -18.18 13.53 17.13
CA PHE A 338 -18.44 12.52 16.11
C PHE A 338 -18.54 13.14 14.71
N ALA A 339 -19.34 14.19 14.55
CA ALA A 339 -19.52 14.87 13.27
C ALA A 339 -18.19 15.40 12.72
N ARG A 340 -17.32 15.94 13.59
CA ARG A 340 -16.01 16.44 13.20
C ARG A 340 -15.04 15.32 12.82
N ILE A 341 -15.02 14.21 13.55
CA ILE A 341 -14.22 13.04 13.17
C ILE A 341 -14.74 12.44 11.86
N ALA A 342 -16.06 12.31 11.71
CA ALA A 342 -16.69 11.80 10.49
C ALA A 342 -16.34 12.64 9.26
N SER A 343 -16.22 13.99 9.39
CA SER A 343 -15.77 14.82 8.26
C SER A 343 -14.36 14.46 7.81
N TYR A 344 -13.42 14.29 8.73
CA TYR A 344 -12.06 13.84 8.39
C TYR A 344 -12.03 12.48 7.70
N LEU A 345 -12.82 11.51 8.20
CA LEU A 345 -12.92 10.20 7.57
C LEU A 345 -13.54 10.27 6.16
N THR A 346 -14.53 11.17 5.96
CA THR A 346 -15.14 11.39 4.65
C THR A 346 -14.15 12.00 3.67
N GLU A 347 -13.21 12.82 4.15
CA GLU A 347 -12.08 13.36 3.38
C GLU A 347 -10.98 12.33 3.10
N GLY A 348 -11.13 11.09 3.54
CA GLY A 348 -10.15 10.02 3.36
C GLY A 348 -8.97 10.08 4.35
N LYS A 349 -9.10 10.80 5.46
CA LYS A 349 -8.03 10.90 6.46
C LYS A 349 -7.93 9.63 7.31
N ILE A 350 -6.70 9.30 7.69
CA ILE A 350 -6.41 8.33 8.75
C ILE A 350 -6.29 9.11 10.06
N VAL A 351 -7.21 8.87 10.97
CA VAL A 351 -7.34 9.60 12.25
C VAL A 351 -6.92 8.70 13.41
N ALA A 352 -6.01 9.16 14.27
CA ALA A 352 -5.72 8.51 15.54
C ALA A 352 -6.41 9.25 16.68
N PHE A 353 -7.23 8.55 17.46
CA PHE A 353 -7.83 9.06 18.68
C PHE A 353 -7.07 8.48 19.88
N LEU A 354 -6.40 9.34 20.67
CA LEU A 354 -5.63 8.88 21.83
C LEU A 354 -6.52 8.75 23.08
N THR A 355 -6.30 7.69 23.84
CA THR A 355 -6.94 7.50 25.15
C THR A 355 -5.96 6.87 26.15
N ILE A 356 -6.16 7.14 27.44
CA ILE A 356 -5.42 6.45 28.50
C ILE A 356 -5.97 5.04 28.66
N GLY A 357 -5.10 4.07 28.95
CA GLY A 357 -5.47 2.68 29.14
C GLY A 357 -5.84 1.97 27.86
N ASP A 358 -6.85 1.11 27.92
CA ASP A 358 -7.37 0.32 26.81
C ASP A 358 -8.59 1.01 26.18
N PRO A 359 -8.58 1.31 24.88
CA PRO A 359 -9.70 1.99 24.21
C PRO A 359 -11.01 1.18 24.22
N SER A 360 -10.93 -0.14 24.38
CA SER A 360 -12.12 -1.02 24.47
C SER A 360 -12.78 -1.03 25.86
N VAL A 361 -12.05 -0.61 26.88
CA VAL A 361 -12.50 -0.65 28.28
C VAL A 361 -12.87 0.75 28.81
N TYR A 362 -12.21 1.79 28.32
CA TYR A 362 -12.43 3.17 28.77
C TYR A 362 -13.35 3.92 27.80
N PHE A 363 -14.45 4.42 28.33
CA PHE A 363 -15.65 4.90 27.64
C PHE A 363 -15.48 6.03 26.62
N THR A 364 -14.42 6.83 26.66
CA THR A 364 -14.31 8.01 25.76
C THR A 364 -14.31 7.62 24.27
N TYR A 365 -13.60 6.56 23.90
CA TYR A 365 -13.59 6.04 22.54
C TYR A 365 -14.89 5.30 22.18
N GLY A 366 -15.49 4.59 23.12
CA GLY A 366 -16.74 3.85 22.92
C GLY A 366 -17.94 4.71 22.54
N TYR A 367 -17.88 6.03 22.76
CA TYR A 367 -18.93 6.98 22.31
C TYR A 367 -18.73 7.44 20.85
N ILE A 368 -17.59 7.12 20.23
CA ILE A 368 -17.20 7.59 18.89
C ILE A 368 -17.27 6.45 17.87
N HIS A 369 -17.26 5.20 18.33
CA HIS A 369 -17.21 3.99 17.50
C HIS A 369 -18.57 3.57 16.94
#